data_7bc890efa8f8c542d1cae5c47fc018e3
#
_entry.id   7bc890efa8f8c542d1cae5c47fc018e3
#
_cell.length_a   1.000
_cell.length_b   1.000
_cell.length_c   1.000
_cell.angle_alpha   90.00
_cell.angle_beta   90.00
_cell.angle_gamma   90.00
#
_symmetry.space_group_name_H-M   'P 1'
#
loop_
_entity.id
_entity.type
_entity.pdbx_description
1 polymer ?
#
loop_
_entity_poly.entity_id
_entity_poly.type
_entity_poly.pdbx_seq_one_letter_code
_entity_poly.pdbx_strand_id
1 'polypeptide(L)'
;ERGHISVSEIEMTHLPSAYIREEDDIKTGLGDACSYTITKKKNDIYYLDLLDKRGNIVVHAKRHNADVMTGMWRIDKINGNEIEDSDLEIVVDVPELKIHGKTGCNIFNGDIGLDRNKDWFIQFQNIIVSRMKCEDSKMAVERDFMVALEETEIIKRENGGKTIRLLDRNKKEVLLLKRIQQ
;
A
#
# COMPACT_ATOMS: atom_id res chain seq x y z
N GLU A 1 18.83 1.96 13.50
CA GLU A 1 18.52 1.16 14.70
C GLU A 1 19.13 -0.24 14.57
N ARG A 2 19.52 -0.84 15.69
CA ARG A 2 20.03 -2.20 15.76
C ARG A 2 19.33 -2.93 16.91
N GLY A 3 19.11 -4.24 16.75
CA GLY A 3 18.50 -5.04 17.80
C GLY A 3 18.75 -6.54 17.60
N HIS A 4 18.25 -7.33 18.53
CA HIS A 4 18.23 -8.78 18.42
C HIS A 4 16.88 -9.24 17.88
N ILE A 5 16.90 -10.33 17.13
CA ILE A 5 15.73 -10.99 16.58
C ILE A 5 15.89 -12.50 16.78
N SER A 6 14.80 -13.17 17.02
CA SER A 6 14.74 -14.64 16.99
C SER A 6 13.55 -15.01 16.12
N VAL A 7 13.77 -15.84 15.12
CA VAL A 7 12.74 -16.36 14.24
C VAL A 7 12.52 -17.82 14.61
N SER A 8 11.30 -18.15 15.02
CA SER A 8 10.89 -19.53 15.34
C SER A 8 9.69 -19.88 14.47
N GLU A 9 9.57 -21.14 14.10
CA GLU A 9 8.41 -21.69 13.39
C GLU A 9 8.10 -20.95 12.07
N ILE A 10 8.96 -21.17 11.07
CA ILE A 10 8.71 -20.64 9.71
C ILE A 10 7.80 -21.61 8.98
N GLU A 11 6.54 -21.24 8.81
CA GLU A 11 5.59 -21.97 7.99
C GLU A 11 5.60 -21.41 6.55
N MET A 12 5.51 -22.29 5.57
CA MET A 12 5.45 -21.93 4.16
C MET A 12 4.31 -22.70 3.48
N THR A 13 3.65 -22.06 2.54
CA THR A 13 2.72 -22.75 1.64
C THR A 13 3.50 -23.60 0.64
N HIS A 14 2.98 -24.79 0.33
CA HIS A 14 3.59 -25.70 -0.67
C HIS A 14 2.96 -25.51 -2.05
N LEU A 15 2.71 -24.28 -2.46
CA LEU A 15 2.23 -24.01 -3.80
C LEU A 15 3.39 -24.08 -4.80
N PRO A 16 3.15 -24.60 -6.03
CA PRO A 16 4.17 -24.55 -7.06
C PRO A 16 4.60 -23.12 -7.34
N SER A 17 5.89 -22.84 -7.20
CA SER A 17 6.46 -21.52 -7.42
C SER A 17 7.60 -21.61 -8.43
N ALA A 18 7.68 -20.62 -9.31
CA ALA A 18 8.83 -20.43 -10.19
C ALA A 18 10.07 -19.94 -9.43
N TYR A 19 9.92 -19.56 -8.16
CA TYR A 19 10.93 -18.93 -7.31
C TYR A 19 11.31 -19.79 -6.10
N ILE A 20 11.21 -21.12 -6.22
CA ILE A 20 11.48 -22.07 -5.11
C ILE A 20 12.85 -21.86 -4.47
N ARG A 21 13.88 -21.56 -5.25
CA ARG A 21 15.25 -21.35 -4.72
C ARG A 21 15.33 -20.08 -3.89
N GLU A 22 14.74 -19.01 -4.37
CA GLU A 22 14.71 -17.73 -3.66
C GLU A 22 13.88 -17.84 -2.37
N GLU A 23 12.83 -18.63 -2.38
CA GLU A 23 12.01 -18.92 -1.19
C GLU A 23 12.81 -19.71 -0.15
N ASP A 24 13.56 -20.72 -0.57
CA ASP A 24 14.44 -21.53 0.32
C ASP A 24 15.60 -20.68 0.87
N ASP A 25 16.18 -19.79 0.06
CA ASP A 25 17.23 -18.87 0.50
C ASP A 25 16.70 -17.88 1.55
N ILE A 26 15.48 -17.33 1.34
CA ILE A 26 14.83 -16.45 2.33
C ILE A 26 14.55 -17.21 3.63
N LYS A 27 14.00 -18.43 3.54
CA LYS A 27 13.71 -19.27 4.70
C LYS A 27 14.96 -19.56 5.50
N THR A 28 16.05 -19.95 4.83
CA THR A 28 17.33 -20.22 5.46
C THR A 28 17.89 -18.96 6.12
N GLY A 29 17.87 -17.83 5.41
CA GLY A 29 18.33 -16.55 5.93
C GLY A 29 17.53 -16.08 7.15
N LEU A 30 16.20 -16.28 7.15
CA LEU A 30 15.36 -15.98 8.31
C LEU A 30 15.70 -16.87 9.52
N GLY A 31 15.95 -18.18 9.30
CA GLY A 31 16.32 -19.12 10.35
C GLY A 31 17.69 -18.83 10.97
N ASP A 32 18.63 -18.32 10.19
CA ASP A 32 19.99 -17.97 10.64
C ASP A 32 20.06 -16.59 11.31
N ALA A 33 19.04 -15.75 11.14
CA ALA A 33 19.02 -14.39 11.66
C ALA A 33 19.00 -14.36 13.21
N CYS A 34 19.91 -13.58 13.80
CA CYS A 34 19.94 -13.35 15.25
C CYS A 34 20.00 -11.87 15.64
N SER A 35 20.26 -10.99 14.67
CA SER A 35 20.25 -9.55 14.89
C SER A 35 19.79 -8.82 13.62
N TYR A 36 19.42 -7.54 13.77
CA TYR A 36 19.00 -6.71 12.66
C TYR A 36 19.58 -5.31 12.73
N THR A 37 19.64 -4.68 11.57
CA THR A 37 19.94 -3.25 11.41
C THR A 37 18.90 -2.60 10.52
N ILE A 38 18.28 -1.51 10.98
CA ILE A 38 17.41 -0.67 10.17
C ILE A 38 18.16 0.58 9.78
N THR A 39 18.28 0.82 8.47
CA THR A 39 18.93 1.99 7.88
C THR A 39 17.90 2.84 7.16
N LYS A 40 17.79 4.12 7.58
CA LYS A 40 16.98 5.13 6.86
C LYS A 40 17.86 5.90 5.89
N LYS A 41 17.48 5.94 4.61
CA LYS A 41 18.08 6.81 3.59
C LYS A 41 17.19 8.04 3.32
N LYS A 42 17.62 8.92 2.41
CA LYS A 42 16.82 10.07 1.95
C LYS A 42 15.47 9.59 1.39
N ASN A 43 14.46 10.45 1.42
CA ASN A 43 13.10 10.21 0.92
C ASN A 43 12.34 9.09 1.65
N ASP A 44 12.62 8.89 2.95
CA ASP A 44 11.95 7.89 3.80
C ASP A 44 12.08 6.45 3.29
N ILE A 45 13.19 6.14 2.60
CA ILE A 45 13.52 4.78 2.20
C ILE A 45 14.15 4.06 3.38
N TYR A 46 13.59 2.92 3.74
CA TYR A 46 14.08 2.08 4.84
C TYR A 46 14.58 0.75 4.31
N TYR A 47 15.72 0.33 4.82
CA TYR A 47 16.28 -1.00 4.61
C TYR A 47 16.35 -1.75 5.92
N LEU A 48 16.09 -3.04 5.86
CA LEU A 48 16.25 -4.00 6.95
C LEU A 48 17.31 -5.00 6.52
N ASP A 49 18.40 -5.07 7.28
CA ASP A 49 19.41 -6.11 7.16
C ASP A 49 19.24 -7.08 8.35
N LEU A 50 19.00 -8.35 8.08
CA LEU A 50 19.08 -9.41 9.07
C LEU A 50 20.48 -10.02 9.02
N LEU A 51 21.06 -10.25 10.21
CA LEU A 51 22.45 -10.71 10.32
C LEU A 51 22.50 -12.01 11.12
N ASP A 52 23.38 -12.90 10.68
CA ASP A 52 23.73 -14.13 11.38
C ASP A 52 24.61 -13.86 12.63
N LYS A 53 24.95 -14.91 13.37
CA LYS A 53 25.83 -14.86 14.56
C LYS A 53 27.23 -14.32 14.26
N ARG A 54 27.68 -14.35 13.00
CA ARG A 54 28.98 -13.87 12.55
C ARG A 54 28.94 -12.43 12.08
N GLY A 55 27.74 -11.82 11.98
CA GLY A 55 27.51 -10.48 11.49
C GLY A 55 27.40 -10.39 9.97
N ASN A 56 27.25 -11.52 9.25
CA ASN A 56 26.98 -11.49 7.81
C ASN A 56 25.50 -11.18 7.57
N ILE A 57 25.22 -10.40 6.52
CA ILE A 57 23.84 -10.15 6.09
C ILE A 57 23.29 -11.41 5.43
N VAL A 58 22.23 -11.98 6.00
CA VAL A 58 21.52 -13.16 5.50
C VAL A 58 20.21 -12.84 4.82
N VAL A 59 19.61 -11.68 5.13
CA VAL A 59 18.45 -11.12 4.42
C VAL A 59 18.64 -9.61 4.29
N HIS A 60 18.45 -9.10 3.08
CA HIS A 60 18.42 -7.66 2.79
C HIS A 60 17.03 -7.31 2.24
N ALA A 61 16.27 -6.53 2.99
CA ALA A 61 14.94 -6.13 2.62
C ALA A 61 14.83 -4.59 2.50
N LYS A 62 13.98 -4.15 1.59
CA LYS A 62 13.63 -2.75 1.40
C LYS A 62 12.14 -2.57 1.68
N ARG A 63 11.81 -1.61 2.53
CA ARG A 63 10.41 -1.26 2.77
C ARG A 63 9.83 -0.60 1.52
N HIS A 64 8.68 -1.07 1.05
CA HIS A 64 7.93 -0.39 0.01
C HIS A 64 7.17 0.80 0.63
N ASN A 65 7.25 1.98 -0.01
CA ASN A 65 6.66 3.20 0.56
C ASN A 65 5.13 3.21 0.53
N ALA A 66 4.50 2.33 -0.26
CA ALA A 66 3.06 2.15 -0.27
C ALA A 66 2.48 1.64 1.07
N ASP A 67 3.29 1.05 1.96
CA ASP A 67 2.84 0.59 3.28
C ASP A 67 2.13 1.68 4.08
N VAL A 68 2.47 2.94 3.84
CA VAL A 68 1.80 4.09 4.46
C VAL A 68 0.31 4.16 4.11
N MET A 69 -0.09 3.54 3.00
CA MET A 69 -1.48 3.48 2.56
C MET A 69 -2.34 2.49 3.36
N THR A 70 -1.74 1.50 4.03
CA THR A 70 -2.51 0.51 4.79
C THR A 70 -3.36 1.19 5.87
N GLY A 71 -4.68 0.89 5.86
CA GLY A 71 -5.67 1.41 6.80
C GLY A 71 -6.88 2.05 6.13
N MET A 72 -7.67 2.76 6.93
CA MET A 72 -8.92 3.40 6.50
C MET A 72 -8.71 4.87 6.19
N TRP A 73 -9.31 5.32 5.10
CA TRP A 73 -9.18 6.67 4.58
C TRP A 73 -10.53 7.23 4.14
N ARG A 74 -10.76 8.49 4.50
CA ARG A 74 -11.82 9.32 3.92
C ARG A 74 -11.27 10.05 2.70
N ILE A 75 -12.06 10.16 1.66
CA ILE A 75 -11.75 10.99 0.49
C ILE A 75 -12.15 12.42 0.83
N ASP A 76 -11.18 13.32 0.77
CA ASP A 76 -11.35 14.74 1.08
C ASP A 76 -11.50 15.58 -0.19
N LYS A 77 -10.77 15.18 -1.27
CA LYS A 77 -10.86 15.84 -2.57
C LYS A 77 -10.75 14.83 -3.72
N ILE A 78 -11.48 15.13 -4.79
CA ILE A 78 -11.36 14.44 -6.09
C ILE A 78 -11.02 15.52 -7.14
N ASN A 79 -9.91 15.37 -7.85
CA ASN A 79 -9.44 16.32 -8.87
C ASN A 79 -9.39 17.78 -8.38
N GLY A 80 -9.03 17.97 -7.08
CA GLY A 80 -8.95 19.28 -6.43
C GLY A 80 -10.27 19.83 -5.89
N ASN A 81 -11.41 19.22 -6.19
CA ASN A 81 -12.72 19.60 -5.67
C ASN A 81 -12.97 18.94 -4.32
N GLU A 82 -13.41 19.70 -3.33
CA GLU A 82 -13.79 19.18 -2.01
C GLU A 82 -15.03 18.30 -2.10
N ILE A 83 -15.02 17.22 -1.32
CA ILE A 83 -16.13 16.27 -1.22
C ILE A 83 -16.76 16.41 0.15
N GLU A 84 -18.02 16.84 0.16
CA GLU A 84 -18.79 16.99 1.40
C GLU A 84 -19.42 15.67 1.88
N ASP A 85 -19.49 14.66 1.00
CA ASP A 85 -20.07 13.35 1.31
C ASP A 85 -19.14 12.56 2.23
N SER A 86 -19.60 12.34 3.47
CA SER A 86 -18.87 11.58 4.49
C SER A 86 -18.84 10.06 4.21
N ASP A 87 -19.61 9.58 3.25
CA ASP A 87 -19.74 8.16 2.96
C ASP A 87 -18.72 7.63 1.95
N LEU A 88 -17.82 8.51 1.47
CA LEU A 88 -16.75 8.14 0.56
C LEU A 88 -15.52 7.68 1.35
N GLU A 89 -15.41 6.38 1.56
CA GLU A 89 -14.36 5.76 2.36
C GLU A 89 -13.67 4.63 1.62
N ILE A 90 -12.37 4.52 1.80
CA ILE A 90 -11.58 3.39 1.30
C ILE A 90 -10.79 2.71 2.41
N VAL A 91 -10.65 1.42 2.30
CA VAL A 91 -9.74 0.59 3.07
C VAL A 91 -8.68 0.04 2.13
N VAL A 92 -7.44 0.27 2.47
CA VAL A 92 -6.28 -0.17 1.71
C VAL A 92 -5.52 -1.21 2.53
N ASP A 93 -5.31 -2.38 1.98
CA ASP A 93 -4.52 -3.47 2.56
C ASP A 93 -3.33 -3.76 1.63
N VAL A 94 -2.22 -3.09 1.90
CA VAL A 94 -1.01 -3.25 1.08
C VAL A 94 -0.39 -4.63 1.20
N PRO A 95 -0.32 -5.27 2.38
CA PRO A 95 0.13 -6.65 2.51
C PRO A 95 -0.65 -7.64 1.65
N GLU A 96 -1.97 -7.53 1.60
CA GLU A 96 -2.85 -8.39 0.80
C GLU A 96 -3.03 -7.91 -0.65
N LEU A 97 -2.45 -6.77 -1.01
CA LEU A 97 -2.62 -6.10 -2.30
C LEU A 97 -4.10 -5.87 -2.65
N LYS A 98 -4.91 -5.47 -1.67
CA LYS A 98 -6.35 -5.28 -1.82
C LYS A 98 -6.77 -3.85 -1.46
N ILE A 99 -7.78 -3.38 -2.18
CA ILE A 99 -8.53 -2.16 -1.87
C ILE A 99 -10.02 -2.46 -1.88
N HIS A 100 -10.75 -1.88 -0.94
CA HIS A 100 -12.21 -1.90 -0.95
C HIS A 100 -12.76 -0.65 -0.28
N GLY A 101 -14.05 -0.40 -0.46
CA GLY A 101 -14.66 0.76 0.16
C GLY A 101 -16.07 1.06 -0.32
N LYS A 102 -16.49 2.29 0.00
CA LYS A 102 -17.79 2.85 -0.38
C LYS A 102 -17.57 4.07 -1.25
N THR A 103 -18.41 4.21 -2.27
CA THR A 103 -18.38 5.34 -3.21
C THR A 103 -19.45 6.40 -2.91
N GLY A 104 -20.06 6.33 -1.72
CA GLY A 104 -21.25 7.12 -1.38
C GLY A 104 -22.56 6.52 -1.89
N CYS A 105 -22.53 5.72 -2.95
CA CYS A 105 -23.66 4.98 -3.50
C CYS A 105 -23.43 3.47 -3.47
N ASN A 106 -22.31 3.05 -4.01
CA ASN A 106 -21.96 1.65 -4.20
C ASN A 106 -20.80 1.23 -3.28
N ILE A 107 -20.60 -0.08 -3.19
CA ILE A 107 -19.40 -0.66 -2.63
C ILE A 107 -18.50 -1.14 -3.78
N PHE A 108 -17.21 -1.07 -3.57
CA PHE A 108 -16.23 -1.56 -4.53
C PHE A 108 -15.14 -2.38 -3.86
N ASN A 109 -14.48 -3.21 -4.62
CA ASN A 109 -13.24 -3.87 -4.27
C ASN A 109 -12.34 -3.97 -5.51
N GLY A 110 -11.04 -4.13 -5.28
CA GLY A 110 -10.06 -4.21 -6.34
C GLY A 110 -8.72 -4.68 -5.83
N ASP A 111 -7.75 -4.70 -6.74
CA ASP A 111 -6.38 -5.11 -6.49
C ASP A 111 -5.44 -3.90 -6.48
N ILE A 112 -4.31 -4.06 -5.79
CA ILE A 112 -3.22 -3.08 -5.77
C ILE A 112 -2.04 -3.62 -6.56
N GLY A 113 -1.58 -2.87 -7.56
CA GLY A 113 -0.33 -3.09 -8.27
C GLY A 113 0.79 -2.24 -7.68
N LEU A 114 1.94 -2.84 -7.41
CA LEU A 114 3.14 -2.18 -6.94
C LEU A 114 4.29 -2.43 -7.92
N ASP A 115 5.24 -1.50 -8.02
CA ASP A 115 6.46 -1.66 -8.81
C ASP A 115 7.68 -1.68 -7.86
N ARG A 116 8.44 -2.79 -7.86
CA ARG A 116 9.62 -2.98 -7.00
C ARG A 116 10.72 -1.93 -7.21
N ASN A 117 10.76 -1.32 -8.39
CA ASN A 117 11.76 -0.34 -8.77
C ASN A 117 11.32 1.12 -8.55
N LYS A 118 10.03 1.34 -8.28
CA LYS A 118 9.44 2.65 -8.07
C LYS A 118 8.86 2.76 -6.67
N ASP A 119 9.59 3.37 -5.76
CA ASP A 119 9.28 3.41 -4.32
C ASP A 119 7.90 3.99 -3.95
N TRP A 120 7.37 4.88 -4.79
CA TRP A 120 6.11 5.59 -4.52
C TRP A 120 5.03 5.28 -5.54
N PHE A 121 5.21 4.20 -6.30
CA PHE A 121 4.25 3.77 -7.30
C PHE A 121 3.15 2.92 -6.68
N ILE A 122 1.92 3.18 -7.09
CA ILE A 122 0.74 2.37 -6.79
C ILE A 122 -0.23 2.46 -7.95
N GLN A 123 -0.87 1.35 -8.28
CA GLN A 123 -2.01 1.31 -9.21
C GLN A 123 -3.16 0.55 -8.57
N PHE A 124 -4.37 0.96 -8.88
CA PHE A 124 -5.57 0.23 -8.52
C PHE A 124 -6.14 -0.44 -9.76
N GLN A 125 -6.36 -1.75 -9.67
CA GLN A 125 -6.66 -2.61 -10.80
C GLN A 125 -7.83 -3.53 -10.49
N ASN A 126 -8.44 -4.13 -11.52
CA ASN A 126 -9.51 -5.12 -11.37
C ASN A 126 -10.66 -4.64 -10.47
N ILE A 127 -11.01 -3.35 -10.59
CA ILE A 127 -12.00 -2.76 -9.72
C ILE A 127 -13.40 -3.24 -10.12
N ILE A 128 -14.11 -3.80 -9.15
CA ILE A 128 -15.49 -4.27 -9.29
C ILE A 128 -16.37 -3.40 -8.38
N VAL A 129 -17.44 -2.84 -8.94
CA VAL A 129 -18.38 -1.97 -8.25
C VAL A 129 -19.77 -2.58 -8.28
N SER A 130 -20.51 -2.50 -7.17
CA SER A 130 -21.95 -2.85 -7.17
C SER A 130 -22.73 -1.85 -8.04
N ARG A 131 -23.93 -2.24 -8.46
CA ARG A 131 -24.73 -1.45 -9.41
C ARG A 131 -26.06 -1.03 -8.79
N MET A 132 -26.02 -0.33 -7.67
CA MET A 132 -27.19 0.30 -7.11
C MET A 132 -27.47 1.62 -7.83
N LYS A 133 -28.74 1.96 -7.99
CA LYS A 133 -29.15 3.24 -8.54
C LYS A 133 -29.34 4.22 -7.37
N CYS A 134 -28.60 5.30 -7.37
CA CYS A 134 -28.69 6.39 -6.42
C CYS A 134 -29.05 7.71 -7.13
N GLU A 135 -29.07 8.80 -6.40
CA GLU A 135 -29.23 10.13 -6.97
C GLU A 135 -28.13 10.46 -7.97
N ASP A 136 -28.42 11.22 -9.01
CA ASP A 136 -27.50 11.54 -10.09
C ASP A 136 -26.25 12.26 -9.58
N SER A 137 -26.37 13.08 -8.53
CA SER A 137 -25.25 13.74 -7.85
C SER A 137 -24.25 12.75 -7.26
N LYS A 138 -24.72 11.75 -6.53
CA LYS A 138 -23.87 10.69 -5.96
C LYS A 138 -23.23 9.82 -7.03
N MET A 139 -23.96 9.50 -8.08
CA MET A 139 -23.44 8.75 -9.22
C MET A 139 -22.38 9.54 -10.01
N ALA A 140 -22.47 10.87 -10.05
CA ALA A 140 -21.43 11.71 -10.64
C ALA A 140 -20.13 11.66 -9.83
N VAL A 141 -20.23 11.83 -8.51
CA VAL A 141 -19.08 11.72 -7.58
C VAL A 141 -18.43 10.34 -7.65
N GLU A 142 -19.22 9.27 -7.67
CA GLU A 142 -18.72 7.90 -7.84
C GLU A 142 -17.91 7.75 -9.12
N ARG A 143 -18.44 8.23 -10.25
CA ARG A 143 -17.74 8.17 -11.54
C ARG A 143 -16.41 8.91 -11.51
N ASP A 144 -16.39 10.13 -10.96
CA ASP A 144 -15.18 10.94 -10.86
C ASP A 144 -14.15 10.27 -9.93
N PHE A 145 -14.60 9.66 -8.85
CA PHE A 145 -13.76 8.90 -7.93
C PHE A 145 -13.14 7.66 -8.61
N MET A 146 -13.95 6.90 -9.38
CA MET A 146 -13.46 5.71 -10.07
C MET A 146 -12.40 6.07 -11.12
N VAL A 147 -12.62 7.15 -11.89
CA VAL A 147 -11.62 7.65 -12.84
C VAL A 147 -10.34 8.07 -12.11
N ALA A 148 -10.46 8.78 -10.99
CA ALA A 148 -9.30 9.21 -10.20
C ALA A 148 -8.50 8.02 -9.62
N LEU A 149 -9.18 6.93 -9.22
CA LEU A 149 -8.51 5.69 -8.81
C LEU A 149 -7.72 5.07 -9.98
N GLU A 150 -8.33 4.96 -11.16
CA GLU A 150 -7.68 4.40 -12.34
C GLU A 150 -6.48 5.22 -12.81
N GLU A 151 -6.53 6.56 -12.67
CA GLU A 151 -5.45 7.47 -13.04
C GLU A 151 -4.30 7.51 -12.01
N THR A 152 -4.48 6.92 -10.83
CA THR A 152 -3.50 6.96 -9.75
C THR A 152 -2.24 6.16 -10.10
N GLU A 153 -1.07 6.81 -9.99
CA GLU A 153 0.24 6.16 -10.15
C GLU A 153 1.24 6.49 -9.04
N ILE A 154 1.06 7.60 -8.31
CA ILE A 154 2.06 8.10 -7.37
C ILE A 154 1.42 8.40 -6.01
N ILE A 155 2.09 7.93 -4.95
CA ILE A 155 1.75 8.25 -3.57
C ILE A 155 2.64 9.40 -3.10
N LYS A 156 2.04 10.43 -2.51
CA LYS A 156 2.76 11.48 -1.79
C LYS A 156 2.25 11.56 -0.35
N ARG A 157 3.12 11.22 0.59
CA ARG A 157 2.82 11.26 2.02
C ARG A 157 2.98 12.68 2.57
N GLU A 158 2.01 13.13 3.34
CA GLU A 158 2.04 14.41 4.06
C GLU A 158 1.63 14.23 5.54
N ASN A 159 1.92 15.21 6.37
CA ASN A 159 1.52 15.27 7.78
C ASN A 159 1.84 13.99 8.56
N GLY A 160 3.04 13.41 8.36
CA GLY A 160 3.45 12.19 9.05
C GLY A 160 2.66 10.94 8.63
N GLY A 161 1.99 10.96 7.48
CA GLY A 161 1.15 9.85 7.01
C GLY A 161 -0.32 9.93 7.43
N LYS A 162 -0.74 11.07 7.99
CA LYS A 162 -2.17 11.36 8.26
C LYS A 162 -2.92 11.82 7.02
N THR A 163 -2.19 12.30 6.02
CA THR A 163 -2.71 12.77 4.74
C THR A 163 -1.90 12.13 3.62
N ILE A 164 -2.58 11.66 2.60
CA ILE A 164 -1.98 11.10 1.39
C ILE A 164 -2.56 11.84 0.19
N ARG A 165 -1.69 12.29 -0.71
CA ARG A 165 -2.08 12.71 -2.05
C ARG A 165 -1.79 11.57 -3.02
N LEU A 166 -2.78 11.21 -3.80
CA LEU A 166 -2.60 10.34 -4.94
C LEU A 166 -2.52 11.22 -6.19
N LEU A 167 -1.50 10.96 -6.98
CA LEU A 167 -1.20 11.76 -8.17
C LEU A 167 -1.22 10.84 -9.40
N ASP A 168 -1.56 11.43 -10.54
CA ASP A 168 -1.43 10.78 -11.85
C ASP A 168 0.05 10.73 -12.31
N ARG A 169 0.29 10.11 -13.45
CA ARG A 169 1.62 10.06 -14.09
C ARG A 169 2.24 11.42 -14.40
N ASN A 170 1.44 12.48 -14.51
CA ASN A 170 1.89 13.86 -14.74
C ASN A 170 2.12 14.62 -13.42
N LYS A 171 1.99 13.92 -12.27
CA LYS A 171 2.10 14.49 -10.92
C LYS A 171 0.99 15.47 -10.56
N LYS A 172 -0.15 15.43 -11.25
CA LYS A 172 -1.36 16.17 -10.89
C LYS A 172 -2.10 15.41 -9.79
N GLU A 173 -2.60 16.10 -8.77
CA GLU A 173 -3.42 15.51 -7.72
C GLU A 173 -4.75 15.03 -8.30
N VAL A 174 -5.06 13.75 -8.09
CA VAL A 174 -6.34 13.14 -8.45
C VAL A 174 -7.17 12.84 -7.21
N LEU A 175 -6.54 12.44 -6.09
CA LEU A 175 -7.23 12.21 -4.82
C LEU A 175 -6.46 12.77 -3.64
N LEU A 176 -7.16 13.39 -2.69
CA LEU A 176 -6.66 13.73 -1.38
C LEU A 176 -7.35 12.87 -0.32
N LEU A 177 -6.55 12.11 0.43
CA LEU A 177 -7.02 11.17 1.44
C LEU A 177 -6.65 11.69 2.84
N LYS A 178 -7.57 11.56 3.78
CA LYS A 178 -7.32 11.79 5.22
C LYS A 178 -7.54 10.50 5.99
N ARG A 179 -6.58 10.15 6.84
CA ARG A 179 -6.65 8.93 7.67
C ARG A 179 -7.80 9.03 8.66
N ILE A 180 -8.64 8.00 8.68
CA ILE A 180 -9.64 7.84 9.72
C ILE A 180 -8.92 7.28 10.95
N GLN A 181 -8.97 8.02 12.09
CA GLN A 181 -8.44 7.53 13.35
C GLN A 181 -9.45 6.55 13.95
N GLN A 182 -8.97 5.36 14.28
CA GLN A 182 -9.70 4.39 15.09
C GLN A 182 -9.56 4.75 16.55
#